data_c18da0d7bb937820721cb1850acf9b0f
#
_entry.id   c18da0d7bb937820721cb1850acf9b0f
#
_cell.length_a   1.000
_cell.length_b   1.000
_cell.length_c   1.000
_cell.angle_alpha   90.00
_cell.angle_beta   90.00
_cell.angle_gamma   90.00
#
_symmetry.space_group_name_H-M   'P 1'
#
loop_
_entity.id
_entity.type
_entity.pdbx_description
1 polymer ?
#
loop_
_entity_poly.entity_id
_entity_poly.type
_entity_poly.pdbx_seq_one_letter_code
_entity_poly.pdbx_strand_id
1 'polypeptide(L)'
;MKLMKSSLLALAGAVLPALISAEPAPAPAYTAPTVPIGRGGGHIPRTVGRHFEIDGKVQYFAGTNCWWLGNLLDDSEVELAISQMADTGYKVVRTWGFFGVNDPTNPGQPTFYQVLNQTLYKDGWGINYGPNGIHRLDVVVSLAEKYGIKLVMVLMNNWNDFGGINIYSNAFGSNATTFYTNPDAQRAYRNYVKFIVNRYKSSSAIFSWELGNEPRCKGCDPSVIYNWATEISQLIKKLDRKHMVTLGDEGWLCPPEGDGSYAYDCSEGVDFVKNLGIKTLDYGTFHMYPESWGYNYTWGNEWIRQHDAIGARAGKPVKFEEYGAPINHTEIERPWQLTVLKETSIAADFIWQFGSVLPESGTTWGDVNSIYYGTEEYELLGFKHVAEMRRKRVRHH
;
A
#
# COMPACT_ATOMS: atom_id res chain seq x y z
N MET A 1 47.95 14.33 75.59
CA MET A 1 47.13 14.60 76.80
C MET A 1 45.77 15.02 76.30
N LYS A 2 44.70 14.38 76.81
CA LYS A 2 43.23 14.54 76.57
C LYS A 2 42.69 13.79 75.34
N LEU A 3 42.15 12.69 75.61
CA LEU A 3 40.87 12.18 76.09
C LEU A 3 39.89 11.92 74.97
N MET A 4 39.65 10.63 74.80
CA MET A 4 38.57 9.96 74.02
C MET A 4 37.19 10.39 74.52
N LYS A 5 36.26 10.60 73.62
CA LYS A 5 34.83 10.38 73.89
C LYS A 5 34.23 9.54 72.75
N SER A 6 33.89 8.33 73.06
CA SER A 6 33.07 7.43 72.29
C SER A 6 31.63 7.94 72.24
N SER A 7 31.02 7.95 71.05
CA SER A 7 29.60 8.07 70.89
C SER A 7 29.09 6.90 70.03
N LEU A 8 28.29 6.05 70.66
CA LEU A 8 27.49 5.02 69.97
C LEU A 8 26.48 5.69 69.06
N LEU A 9 26.53 5.35 67.77
CA LEU A 9 25.40 5.63 66.88
C LEU A 9 24.58 4.34 66.72
N ALA A 10 23.33 4.43 67.11
CA ALA A 10 22.33 3.37 66.91
C ALA A 10 21.95 3.30 65.42
N LEU A 11 22.08 2.12 64.84
CA LEU A 11 21.52 1.83 63.49
C LEU A 11 19.99 1.71 63.62
N ALA A 12 19.26 2.71 63.12
CA ALA A 12 17.84 2.59 62.85
C ALA A 12 17.69 1.94 61.49
N GLY A 13 17.28 0.67 61.41
CA GLY A 13 16.91 0.01 60.18
C GLY A 13 15.65 0.62 59.56
N ALA A 14 15.78 1.38 58.49
CA ALA A 14 14.67 1.76 57.67
C ALA A 14 14.23 0.61 56.79
N VAL A 15 13.09 0.01 57.10
CA VAL A 15 12.37 -0.93 56.21
C VAL A 15 11.74 -0.08 55.10
N LEU A 16 12.35 -0.15 53.90
CA LEU A 16 11.73 0.39 52.68
C LEU A 16 10.54 -0.52 52.31
N PRO A 17 9.33 0.03 52.13
CA PRO A 17 8.23 -0.76 51.59
C PRO A 17 8.58 -1.17 50.13
N ALA A 18 8.49 -2.46 49.84
CA ALA A 18 8.56 -2.98 48.49
C ALA A 18 7.45 -2.33 47.65
N LEU A 19 7.83 -1.52 46.65
CA LEU A 19 6.92 -1.09 45.61
C LEU A 19 6.50 -2.33 44.82
N ILE A 20 5.31 -2.82 45.15
CA ILE A 20 4.62 -3.79 44.30
C ILE A 20 4.30 -3.01 43.02
N SER A 21 5.06 -3.27 41.93
CA SER A 21 4.68 -2.82 40.60
C SER A 21 3.38 -3.55 40.25
N ALA A 22 2.26 -2.82 40.31
CA ALA A 22 1.02 -3.32 39.76
C ALA A 22 1.25 -3.57 38.25
N GLU A 23 1.02 -4.80 37.82
CA GLU A 23 0.92 -5.09 36.38
C GLU A 23 -0.10 -4.13 35.78
N PRO A 24 0.21 -3.51 34.61
CA PRO A 24 -0.76 -2.67 33.93
C PRO A 24 -2.00 -3.53 33.65
N ALA A 25 -3.16 -3.05 34.09
CA ALA A 25 -4.43 -3.70 33.81
C ALA A 25 -4.53 -3.96 32.30
N PRO A 26 -4.99 -5.16 31.86
CA PRO A 26 -5.20 -5.43 30.46
C PRO A 26 -6.12 -4.34 29.91
N ALA A 27 -5.73 -3.71 28.78
CA ALA A 27 -6.54 -2.71 28.12
C ALA A 27 -7.97 -3.25 27.96
N PRO A 28 -9.02 -2.45 28.27
CA PRO A 28 -10.39 -2.91 28.15
C PRO A 28 -10.58 -3.49 26.76
N ALA A 29 -11.15 -4.70 26.67
CA ALA A 29 -11.49 -5.34 25.42
C ALA A 29 -12.51 -4.43 24.70
N TYR A 30 -12.01 -3.59 23.81
CA TYR A 30 -12.85 -2.78 22.94
C TYR A 30 -13.53 -3.75 21.96
N THR A 31 -14.79 -4.06 22.23
CA THR A 31 -15.66 -4.67 21.24
C THR A 31 -15.93 -3.59 20.20
N ALA A 32 -15.15 -3.62 19.11
CA ALA A 32 -15.40 -2.78 17.96
C ALA A 32 -16.89 -2.87 17.61
N PRO A 33 -17.61 -1.75 17.42
CA PRO A 33 -18.88 -1.82 16.75
C PRO A 33 -18.60 -2.54 15.44
N THR A 34 -19.22 -3.69 15.23
CA THR A 34 -19.19 -4.37 13.94
C THR A 34 -19.96 -3.46 12.99
N VAL A 35 -19.25 -2.52 12.34
CA VAL A 35 -19.77 -1.94 11.11
C VAL A 35 -20.01 -3.16 10.23
N PRO A 36 -21.25 -3.47 9.84
CA PRO A 36 -21.49 -4.64 9.02
C PRO A 36 -20.74 -4.40 7.71
N ILE A 37 -19.57 -5.04 7.55
CA ILE A 37 -18.96 -5.19 6.23
C ILE A 37 -20.02 -5.95 5.48
N GLY A 38 -20.72 -5.26 4.56
CA GLY A 38 -21.90 -5.79 3.92
C GLY A 38 -21.53 -7.14 3.32
N ARG A 39 -22.35 -8.15 3.54
CA ARG A 39 -22.32 -9.37 2.71
C ARG A 39 -22.86 -8.95 1.32
N GLY A 40 -22.10 -8.04 0.67
CA GLY A 40 -22.45 -7.52 -0.63
C GLY A 40 -22.43 -8.67 -1.63
N GLY A 41 -23.56 -8.97 -2.23
CA GLY A 41 -23.67 -9.87 -3.39
C GLY A 41 -23.03 -9.28 -4.66
N GLY A 42 -22.03 -8.39 -4.52
CA GLY A 42 -21.30 -7.78 -5.61
C GLY A 42 -20.33 -8.76 -6.28
N HIS A 43 -20.14 -8.61 -7.58
CA HIS A 43 -19.13 -9.35 -8.31
C HIS A 43 -17.74 -9.03 -7.79
N ILE A 44 -16.96 -10.07 -7.47
CA ILE A 44 -15.55 -9.93 -7.13
C ILE A 44 -14.77 -9.73 -8.42
N PRO A 45 -13.93 -8.69 -8.53
CA PRO A 45 -13.10 -8.44 -9.70
C PRO A 45 -12.15 -9.61 -9.99
N ARG A 46 -11.87 -9.85 -11.26
CA ARG A 46 -10.95 -10.91 -11.69
C ARG A 46 -10.23 -10.55 -12.99
N THR A 47 -9.16 -11.25 -13.29
CA THR A 47 -8.49 -11.14 -14.59
C THR A 47 -9.24 -11.96 -15.66
N VAL A 48 -9.29 -11.41 -16.87
CA VAL A 48 -9.81 -12.09 -18.08
C VAL A 48 -8.82 -11.81 -19.22
N GLY A 49 -7.96 -12.77 -19.52
CA GLY A 49 -6.82 -12.55 -20.41
C GLY A 49 -5.95 -11.42 -19.88
N ARG A 50 -5.71 -10.40 -20.70
CA ARG A 50 -4.91 -9.22 -20.34
C ARG A 50 -5.73 -8.04 -19.77
N HIS A 51 -6.96 -8.30 -19.35
CA HIS A 51 -7.87 -7.29 -18.85
C HIS A 51 -8.44 -7.66 -17.49
N PHE A 52 -9.23 -6.75 -16.91
CA PHE A 52 -9.96 -6.97 -15.68
C PHE A 52 -11.47 -6.99 -15.94
N GLU A 53 -12.16 -7.89 -15.25
CA GLU A 53 -13.60 -7.86 -15.13
C GLU A 53 -13.96 -7.18 -13.81
N ILE A 54 -14.75 -6.11 -13.89
CA ILE A 54 -15.28 -5.36 -12.74
C ILE A 54 -16.78 -5.25 -12.93
N ASP A 55 -17.54 -5.61 -11.89
CA ASP A 55 -19.01 -5.61 -11.91
C ASP A 55 -19.61 -6.39 -13.11
N GLY A 56 -18.94 -7.52 -13.46
CA GLY A 56 -19.36 -8.40 -14.56
C GLY A 56 -19.01 -7.90 -15.96
N LYS A 57 -18.23 -6.81 -16.08
CA LYS A 57 -17.83 -6.24 -17.36
C LYS A 57 -16.30 -6.25 -17.52
N VAL A 58 -15.83 -6.84 -18.61
CA VAL A 58 -14.42 -6.75 -19.02
C VAL A 58 -14.19 -5.37 -19.63
N GLN A 59 -13.23 -4.60 -19.10
CA GLN A 59 -13.05 -3.21 -19.48
C GLN A 59 -11.62 -2.70 -19.22
N TYR A 60 -11.26 -1.62 -19.92
CA TYR A 60 -10.19 -0.72 -19.52
C TYR A 60 -10.73 0.31 -18.53
N PHE A 61 -9.89 0.79 -17.64
CA PHE A 61 -10.29 1.82 -16.68
C PHE A 61 -9.10 2.66 -16.22
N ALA A 62 -9.38 3.90 -15.85
CA ALA A 62 -8.46 4.70 -15.06
C ALA A 62 -8.86 4.64 -13.58
N GLY A 63 -7.89 4.73 -12.71
CA GLY A 63 -8.06 4.80 -11.26
C GLY A 63 -7.16 5.88 -10.67
N THR A 64 -7.00 5.85 -9.36
CA THR A 64 -6.12 6.78 -8.66
C THR A 64 -5.52 6.16 -7.42
N ASN A 65 -4.44 6.76 -6.94
CA ASN A 65 -3.88 6.50 -5.61
C ASN A 65 -4.50 7.50 -4.61
N CYS A 66 -4.96 6.98 -3.49
CA CYS A 66 -5.45 7.75 -2.37
C CYS A 66 -5.01 7.04 -1.07
N TRP A 67 -3.70 7.08 -0.82
CA TRP A 67 -3.07 6.34 0.26
C TRP A 67 -3.55 6.76 1.65
N TRP A 68 -3.91 8.03 1.77
CA TRP A 68 -4.19 8.69 3.04
C TRP A 68 -5.61 8.49 3.59
N LEU A 69 -6.53 7.80 2.88
CA LEU A 69 -7.92 7.61 3.33
C LEU A 69 -8.04 7.11 4.77
N GLY A 70 -7.21 6.14 5.14
CA GLY A 70 -7.20 5.59 6.49
C GLY A 70 -6.55 6.48 7.56
N ASN A 71 -5.93 7.60 7.17
CA ASN A 71 -5.37 8.60 8.09
C ASN A 71 -6.38 9.67 8.53
N LEU A 72 -7.51 9.78 7.82
CA LEU A 72 -8.58 10.67 8.22
C LEU A 72 -9.27 10.15 9.48
N LEU A 73 -9.47 11.03 10.46
CA LEU A 73 -10.14 10.69 11.72
C LEU A 73 -11.65 10.95 11.68
N ASP A 74 -12.10 11.80 10.76
CA ASP A 74 -13.51 12.11 10.55
C ASP A 74 -14.11 11.23 9.43
N ASP A 75 -15.19 10.51 9.75
CA ASP A 75 -15.87 9.60 8.82
C ASP A 75 -16.51 10.36 7.65
N SER A 76 -16.98 11.58 7.87
CA SER A 76 -17.62 12.41 6.83
C SER A 76 -16.59 12.89 5.79
N GLU A 77 -15.35 13.12 6.20
CA GLU A 77 -14.26 13.46 5.28
C GLU A 77 -13.79 12.25 4.46
N VAL A 78 -13.75 11.05 5.07
CA VAL A 78 -13.51 9.81 4.32
C VAL A 78 -14.60 9.62 3.27
N GLU A 79 -15.88 9.82 3.66
CA GLU A 79 -17.02 9.71 2.77
C GLU A 79 -16.96 10.75 1.64
N LEU A 80 -16.63 12.00 1.95
CA LEU A 80 -16.47 13.06 0.95
C LEU A 80 -15.41 12.70 -0.08
N ALA A 81 -14.22 12.29 0.35
CA ALA A 81 -13.13 11.90 -0.56
C ALA A 81 -13.53 10.72 -1.46
N ILE A 82 -14.15 9.68 -0.89
CA ILE A 82 -14.63 8.52 -1.66
C ILE A 82 -15.75 8.93 -2.63
N SER A 83 -16.66 9.83 -2.22
CA SER A 83 -17.73 10.30 -3.09
C SER A 83 -17.20 11.10 -4.28
N GLN A 84 -16.19 11.95 -4.08
CA GLN A 84 -15.52 12.70 -5.15
C GLN A 84 -14.81 11.77 -6.15
N MET A 85 -14.15 10.73 -5.66
CA MET A 85 -13.55 9.70 -6.53
C MET A 85 -14.62 8.91 -7.31
N ALA A 86 -15.75 8.59 -6.69
CA ALA A 86 -16.88 7.95 -7.35
C ALA A 86 -17.53 8.86 -8.40
N ASP A 87 -17.68 10.16 -8.12
CA ASP A 87 -18.17 11.18 -9.05
C ASP A 87 -17.27 11.30 -10.28
N THR A 88 -15.95 11.32 -10.09
CA THR A 88 -14.97 11.26 -11.19
C THR A 88 -15.20 10.03 -12.07
N GLY A 89 -15.78 9.00 -11.47
CA GLY A 89 -16.04 7.71 -12.12
C GLY A 89 -14.91 6.71 -11.96
N TYR A 90 -13.98 6.93 -11.08
CA TYR A 90 -13.03 5.88 -10.71
C TYR A 90 -13.77 4.66 -10.19
N LYS A 91 -13.35 3.48 -10.65
CA LYS A 91 -13.87 2.19 -10.19
C LYS A 91 -12.93 1.51 -9.23
N VAL A 92 -11.66 1.83 -9.30
CA VAL A 92 -10.62 1.24 -8.48
C VAL A 92 -9.75 2.36 -7.91
N VAL A 93 -9.48 2.27 -6.61
CA VAL A 93 -8.61 3.18 -5.86
C VAL A 93 -7.57 2.34 -5.12
N ARG A 94 -6.31 2.76 -5.17
CA ARG A 94 -5.24 2.14 -4.40
C ARG A 94 -5.04 2.90 -3.11
N THR A 95 -5.00 2.17 -1.98
CA THR A 95 -4.89 2.75 -0.65
C THR A 95 -4.01 1.91 0.28
N TRP A 96 -3.45 2.56 1.32
CA TRP A 96 -2.65 1.86 2.32
C TRP A 96 -3.54 1.02 3.24
N GLY A 97 -3.36 -0.27 3.20
CA GLY A 97 -3.90 -1.23 4.16
C GLY A 97 -2.93 -1.52 5.30
N PHE A 98 -1.88 -0.73 5.41
CA PHE A 98 -0.90 -0.74 6.48
C PHE A 98 -0.79 0.66 7.09
N PHE A 99 -0.60 0.74 8.36
CA PHE A 99 -0.04 1.87 9.10
C PHE A 99 0.54 1.23 10.36
N GLY A 100 1.78 1.50 10.67
CA GLY A 100 2.43 0.82 11.77
C GLY A 100 3.36 1.72 12.57
N VAL A 101 3.58 1.35 13.84
CA VAL A 101 4.48 2.06 14.74
C VAL A 101 5.27 1.10 15.61
N ASN A 102 6.39 1.56 16.16
CA ASN A 102 7.10 0.84 17.22
C ASN A 102 6.70 1.35 18.62
N ASP A 103 6.29 2.62 18.75
CA ASP A 103 5.84 3.21 19.99
C ASP A 103 4.40 3.75 19.88
N PRO A 104 3.40 3.06 20.44
CA PRO A 104 2.02 3.51 20.37
C PRO A 104 1.72 4.73 21.26
N THR A 105 2.64 5.10 22.17
CA THR A 105 2.48 6.30 23.03
C THR A 105 2.98 7.57 22.32
N ASN A 106 3.82 7.42 21.31
CA ASN A 106 4.30 8.49 20.45
C ASN A 106 4.34 8.03 18.98
N PRO A 107 3.16 7.88 18.36
CA PRO A 107 3.05 7.24 17.05
C PRO A 107 3.63 8.06 15.89
N GLY A 108 3.78 9.38 16.04
CA GLY A 108 4.27 10.28 14.98
C GLY A 108 3.32 10.42 13.77
N GLN A 109 2.13 9.81 13.83
CA GLN A 109 1.12 9.83 12.77
C GLN A 109 -0.29 9.71 13.37
N PRO A 110 -1.35 10.21 12.67
CA PRO A 110 -2.70 10.24 13.23
C PRO A 110 -3.27 8.86 13.55
N THR A 111 -3.03 7.89 12.65
CA THR A 111 -3.57 6.54 12.75
C THR A 111 -2.47 5.49 12.64
N PHE A 112 -2.67 4.34 13.29
CA PHE A 112 -1.84 3.16 13.12
C PHE A 112 -2.64 1.90 13.40
N TYR A 113 -2.44 0.88 12.57
CA TYR A 113 -3.17 -0.39 12.65
C TYR A 113 -2.40 -1.46 13.42
N GLN A 114 -1.06 -1.47 13.29
CA GLN A 114 -0.20 -2.44 13.96
C GLN A 114 0.88 -1.75 14.80
N VAL A 115 1.29 -2.46 15.85
CA VAL A 115 2.42 -2.09 16.71
C VAL A 115 3.45 -3.22 16.66
N LEU A 116 4.68 -2.90 16.31
CA LEU A 116 5.80 -3.83 16.33
C LEU A 116 6.73 -3.49 17.48
N ASN A 117 6.57 -4.20 18.60
CA ASN A 117 7.31 -3.94 19.83
C ASN A 117 7.43 -5.21 20.67
N GLN A 118 8.64 -5.73 20.81
CA GLN A 118 8.94 -6.97 21.57
C GLN A 118 8.76 -6.82 23.07
N THR A 119 8.77 -5.59 23.60
CA THR A 119 8.54 -5.32 25.01
C THR A 119 7.05 -5.35 25.37
N LEU A 120 6.21 -4.82 24.46
CA LEU A 120 4.75 -4.73 24.69
C LEU A 120 4.02 -6.04 24.34
N TYR A 121 4.52 -6.78 23.36
CA TYR A 121 3.85 -7.97 22.85
C TYR A 121 4.82 -9.16 22.83
N LYS A 122 4.38 -10.29 23.39
CA LYS A 122 5.17 -11.53 23.48
C LYS A 122 5.72 -11.99 22.12
N ASP A 123 4.92 -11.84 21.06
CA ASP A 123 5.30 -12.22 19.69
C ASP A 123 5.83 -11.03 18.87
N GLY A 124 6.08 -9.89 19.54
CA GLY A 124 6.65 -8.68 18.96
C GLY A 124 5.67 -7.88 18.08
N TRP A 125 4.39 -8.25 18.01
CA TRP A 125 3.39 -7.54 17.20
C TRP A 125 2.01 -7.53 17.86
N GLY A 126 1.23 -6.48 17.60
CA GLY A 126 -0.14 -6.32 18.05
C GLY A 126 -0.95 -5.45 17.12
N ILE A 127 -2.28 -5.46 17.29
CA ILE A 127 -3.22 -4.65 16.52
C ILE A 127 -3.80 -3.54 17.39
N ASN A 128 -3.86 -2.33 16.86
CA ASN A 128 -4.55 -1.22 17.47
C ASN A 128 -6.05 -1.30 17.15
N TYR A 129 -6.86 -1.60 18.17
CA TYR A 129 -8.33 -1.60 18.07
C TYR A 129 -8.97 -0.29 18.57
N GLY A 130 -8.16 0.71 18.91
CA GLY A 130 -8.63 2.02 19.34
C GLY A 130 -9.28 2.82 18.20
N PRO A 131 -9.79 4.02 18.52
CA PRO A 131 -10.52 4.86 17.54
C PRO A 131 -9.66 5.31 16.36
N ASN A 132 -8.34 5.41 16.55
CA ASN A 132 -7.37 5.71 15.49
C ASN A 132 -6.64 4.45 14.95
N GLY A 133 -7.19 3.28 15.19
CA GLY A 133 -6.66 1.99 14.77
C GLY A 133 -7.36 1.40 13.55
N ILE A 134 -7.47 0.08 13.55
CA ILE A 134 -8.03 -0.69 12.43
C ILE A 134 -9.47 -0.30 12.05
N HIS A 135 -10.22 0.30 12.98
CA HIS A 135 -11.54 0.85 12.72
C HIS A 135 -11.54 1.88 11.58
N ARG A 136 -10.48 2.67 11.44
CA ARG A 136 -10.36 3.63 10.33
C ARG A 136 -10.37 2.93 8.96
N LEU A 137 -9.69 1.78 8.86
CA LEU A 137 -9.72 0.97 7.63
C LEU A 137 -11.10 0.30 7.41
N ASP A 138 -11.81 -0.07 8.48
CA ASP A 138 -13.19 -0.58 8.36
C ASP A 138 -14.12 0.47 7.74
N VAL A 139 -13.99 1.74 8.14
CA VAL A 139 -14.75 2.86 7.58
C VAL A 139 -14.46 3.01 6.09
N VAL A 140 -13.17 2.99 5.70
CA VAL A 140 -12.77 3.09 4.29
C VAL A 140 -13.38 1.96 3.46
N VAL A 141 -13.30 0.70 3.93
CA VAL A 141 -13.84 -0.46 3.22
C VAL A 141 -15.36 -0.37 3.10
N SER A 142 -16.05 -0.01 4.18
CA SER A 142 -17.52 0.12 4.19
C SER A 142 -18.01 1.22 3.24
N LEU A 143 -17.34 2.36 3.22
CA LEU A 143 -17.68 3.46 2.31
C LEU A 143 -17.35 3.11 0.85
N ALA A 144 -16.25 2.40 0.60
CA ALA A 144 -15.94 1.88 -0.73
C ALA A 144 -17.06 0.94 -1.23
N GLU A 145 -17.59 0.05 -0.38
CA GLU A 145 -18.76 -0.78 -0.72
C GLU A 145 -19.99 0.08 -1.05
N LYS A 146 -20.27 1.10 -0.21
CA LYS A 146 -21.41 2.00 -0.39
C LYS A 146 -21.38 2.73 -1.73
N TYR A 147 -20.19 3.19 -2.15
CA TYR A 147 -20.00 3.97 -3.38
C TYR A 147 -19.62 3.11 -4.60
N GLY A 148 -19.51 1.78 -4.44
CA GLY A 148 -19.15 0.86 -5.53
C GLY A 148 -17.71 0.99 -6.01
N ILE A 149 -16.83 1.52 -5.16
CA ILE A 149 -15.38 1.59 -5.39
C ILE A 149 -14.73 0.28 -4.98
N LYS A 150 -13.74 -0.16 -5.74
CA LYS A 150 -12.89 -1.31 -5.43
C LYS A 150 -11.52 -0.83 -4.95
N LEU A 151 -10.96 -1.50 -3.96
CA LEU A 151 -9.70 -1.11 -3.31
C LEU A 151 -8.57 -2.08 -3.66
N VAL A 152 -7.47 -1.53 -4.18
CA VAL A 152 -6.17 -2.20 -4.11
C VAL A 152 -5.62 -1.96 -2.72
N MET A 153 -5.54 -3.02 -1.93
CA MET A 153 -5.16 -2.97 -0.52
C MET A 153 -3.68 -3.29 -0.36
N VAL A 154 -2.87 -2.27 -0.12
CA VAL A 154 -1.41 -2.39 0.05
C VAL A 154 -1.07 -2.84 1.46
N LEU A 155 -0.20 -3.85 1.63
CA LEU A 155 0.03 -4.51 2.92
C LEU A 155 1.36 -4.15 3.60
N MET A 156 2.25 -3.41 2.93
CA MET A 156 3.55 -2.94 3.43
C MET A 156 4.08 -1.83 2.55
N ASN A 157 5.02 -1.04 3.04
CA ASN A 157 5.75 -0.05 2.26
C ASN A 157 7.26 -0.30 2.36
N ASN A 158 7.96 -0.26 1.23
CA ASN A 158 9.42 -0.30 1.23
C ASN A 158 10.04 0.95 1.87
N TRP A 159 9.36 2.08 1.72
CA TRP A 159 9.81 3.35 2.29
C TRP A 159 9.49 3.45 3.78
N ASN A 160 10.14 4.39 4.46
CA ASN A 160 10.03 4.51 5.92
C ASN A 160 8.72 5.18 6.37
N ASP A 161 7.97 5.76 5.44
CA ASP A 161 6.79 6.54 5.74
C ASP A 161 5.64 5.67 6.24
N PHE A 162 4.91 6.20 7.23
CA PHE A 162 3.67 5.62 7.77
C PHE A 162 3.80 4.18 8.31
N GLY A 163 4.99 3.81 8.75
CA GLY A 163 5.23 2.47 9.28
C GLY A 163 5.52 1.45 8.19
N GLY A 164 6.42 1.81 7.28
CA GLY A 164 6.98 0.93 6.26
C GLY A 164 7.99 -0.07 6.83
N ILE A 165 8.95 -0.45 6.01
CA ILE A 165 9.92 -1.52 6.36
C ILE A 165 10.74 -1.21 7.62
N ASN A 166 10.94 0.08 7.94
CA ASN A 166 11.70 0.53 9.11
C ASN A 166 11.12 0.07 10.45
N ILE A 167 9.78 -0.06 10.58
CA ILE A 167 9.21 -0.53 11.86
C ILE A 167 9.57 -2.00 12.12
N TYR A 168 9.70 -2.81 11.07
CA TYR A 168 10.19 -4.19 11.17
C TYR A 168 11.68 -4.20 11.50
N SER A 169 12.45 -3.31 10.87
CA SER A 169 13.90 -3.15 11.13
C SER A 169 14.16 -2.78 12.58
N ASN A 170 13.43 -1.80 13.10
CA ASN A 170 13.56 -1.34 14.48
C ASN A 170 13.16 -2.43 15.50
N ALA A 171 12.09 -3.18 15.21
CA ALA A 171 11.60 -4.20 16.13
C ALA A 171 12.45 -5.48 16.13
N PHE A 172 13.02 -5.89 14.99
CA PHE A 172 13.59 -7.21 14.80
C PHE A 172 15.06 -7.21 14.31
N GLY A 173 15.72 -6.04 14.28
CA GLY A 173 17.13 -5.94 13.90
C GLY A 173 17.41 -6.26 12.44
N SER A 174 16.43 -6.05 11.54
CA SER A 174 16.63 -6.15 10.09
C SER A 174 17.01 -4.79 9.48
N ASN A 175 17.08 -4.73 8.16
CA ASN A 175 17.17 -3.52 7.35
C ASN A 175 16.40 -3.74 6.05
N ALA A 176 16.38 -2.76 5.15
CA ALA A 176 15.63 -2.85 3.90
C ALA A 176 15.99 -4.07 3.04
N THR A 177 17.24 -4.53 3.06
CA THR A 177 17.67 -5.71 2.29
C THR A 177 17.46 -7.03 3.02
N THR A 178 17.57 -7.03 4.35
CA THR A 178 17.42 -8.26 5.16
C THR A 178 15.99 -8.50 5.65
N PHE A 179 15.09 -7.55 5.49
CA PHE A 179 13.66 -7.72 5.82
C PHE A 179 13.08 -8.98 5.20
N TYR A 180 13.31 -9.20 3.92
CA TYR A 180 12.73 -10.31 3.15
C TYR A 180 13.16 -11.70 3.65
N THR A 181 14.28 -11.79 4.35
CA THR A 181 14.86 -13.05 4.84
C THR A 181 14.94 -13.14 6.37
N ASN A 182 14.72 -12.04 7.11
CA ASN A 182 14.71 -12.04 8.57
C ASN A 182 13.48 -12.81 9.09
N PRO A 183 13.64 -13.91 9.83
CA PRO A 183 12.53 -14.78 10.20
C PRO A 183 11.51 -14.12 11.13
N ASP A 184 11.95 -13.22 12.02
CA ASP A 184 11.06 -12.54 12.97
C ASP A 184 10.27 -11.43 12.30
N ALA A 185 10.91 -10.61 11.45
CA ALA A 185 10.25 -9.62 10.64
C ALA A 185 9.21 -10.28 9.71
N GLN A 186 9.58 -11.37 9.04
CA GLN A 186 8.67 -12.09 8.16
C GLN A 186 7.52 -12.79 8.92
N ARG A 187 7.76 -13.26 10.14
CA ARG A 187 6.68 -13.78 11.00
C ARG A 187 5.66 -12.68 11.33
N ALA A 188 6.13 -11.51 11.76
CA ALA A 188 5.27 -10.37 12.07
C ALA A 188 4.48 -9.89 10.84
N TYR A 189 5.15 -9.73 9.69
CA TYR A 189 4.51 -9.35 8.44
C TYR A 189 3.45 -10.38 8.00
N ARG A 190 3.75 -11.68 8.02
CA ARG A 190 2.78 -12.74 7.69
C ARG A 190 1.58 -12.76 8.65
N ASN A 191 1.78 -12.44 9.92
CA ASN A 191 0.68 -12.34 10.89
C ASN A 191 -0.23 -11.15 10.55
N TYR A 192 0.36 -10.01 10.17
CA TYR A 192 -0.41 -8.87 9.72
C TYR A 192 -1.18 -9.17 8.43
N VAL A 193 -0.55 -9.77 7.43
CA VAL A 193 -1.22 -10.24 6.20
C VAL A 193 -2.41 -11.14 6.51
N LYS A 194 -2.23 -12.14 7.40
CA LYS A 194 -3.33 -13.03 7.82
C LYS A 194 -4.46 -12.26 8.47
N PHE A 195 -4.15 -11.28 9.31
CA PHE A 195 -5.14 -10.47 9.99
C PHE A 195 -5.97 -9.66 8.99
N ILE A 196 -5.34 -8.87 8.13
CA ILE A 196 -6.02 -8.01 7.15
C ILE A 196 -6.82 -8.83 6.15
N VAL A 197 -6.22 -9.86 5.57
CA VAL A 197 -6.92 -10.71 4.57
C VAL A 197 -8.15 -11.38 5.19
N ASN A 198 -8.02 -11.98 6.39
CA ASN A 198 -9.17 -12.60 7.05
C ASN A 198 -10.27 -11.61 7.43
N ARG A 199 -9.91 -10.35 7.74
CA ARG A 199 -10.87 -9.31 8.09
C ARG A 199 -11.71 -8.90 6.89
N TYR A 200 -11.12 -8.75 5.71
CA TYR A 200 -11.80 -8.12 4.56
C TYR A 200 -12.06 -9.05 3.37
N LYS A 201 -11.64 -10.34 3.38
CA LYS A 201 -11.85 -11.29 2.25
C LYS A 201 -13.31 -11.56 1.87
N SER A 202 -14.27 -11.12 2.67
CA SER A 202 -15.69 -11.22 2.37
C SER A 202 -16.26 -9.95 1.74
N SER A 203 -15.47 -8.87 1.69
CA SER A 203 -15.88 -7.58 1.16
C SER A 203 -15.80 -7.57 -0.37
N SER A 204 -16.87 -7.14 -1.02
CA SER A 204 -16.89 -6.92 -2.46
C SER A 204 -16.12 -5.64 -2.88
N ALA A 205 -15.70 -4.82 -1.92
CA ALA A 205 -14.87 -3.65 -2.20
C ALA A 205 -13.40 -3.99 -2.43
N ILE A 206 -12.92 -5.19 -2.13
CA ILE A 206 -11.53 -5.54 -2.41
C ILE A 206 -11.37 -5.85 -3.90
N PHE A 207 -10.46 -5.12 -4.56
CA PHE A 207 -10.00 -5.40 -5.92
C PHE A 207 -8.90 -6.44 -5.89
N SER A 208 -7.87 -6.17 -5.09
CA SER A 208 -6.71 -7.05 -4.95
C SER A 208 -5.97 -6.79 -3.63
N TRP A 209 -5.24 -7.79 -3.22
CA TRP A 209 -4.20 -7.71 -2.20
C TRP A 209 -2.87 -7.38 -2.88
N GLU A 210 -2.22 -6.35 -2.42
CA GLU A 210 -0.90 -5.97 -2.91
C GLU A 210 0.13 -6.22 -1.81
N LEU A 211 1.19 -6.97 -2.15
CA LEU A 211 2.16 -7.41 -1.16
C LEU A 211 2.90 -6.26 -0.51
N GLY A 212 3.19 -5.23 -1.28
CA GLY A 212 3.86 -4.04 -0.75
C GLY A 212 3.97 -2.95 -1.79
N ASN A 213 4.03 -1.70 -1.32
CA ASN A 213 4.41 -0.58 -2.14
C ASN A 213 5.91 -0.64 -2.42
N GLU A 214 6.27 -0.74 -3.70
CA GLU A 214 7.62 -0.63 -4.22
C GLU A 214 8.67 -1.50 -3.50
N PRO A 215 8.42 -2.82 -3.32
CA PRO A 215 9.38 -3.69 -2.65
C PRO A 215 10.70 -3.74 -3.42
N ARG A 216 11.79 -3.34 -2.78
CA ARG A 216 13.14 -3.33 -3.34
C ARG A 216 14.11 -4.05 -2.42
N CYS A 217 15.11 -4.69 -3.00
CA CYS A 217 16.25 -5.25 -2.27
C CYS A 217 17.54 -4.80 -2.96
N LYS A 218 17.88 -3.52 -2.79
CA LYS A 218 19.00 -2.88 -3.50
C LYS A 218 20.29 -3.65 -3.34
N GLY A 219 20.89 -4.07 -4.46
CA GLY A 219 22.12 -4.85 -4.50
C GLY A 219 21.94 -6.35 -4.18
N CYS A 220 20.70 -6.82 -3.92
CA CYS A 220 20.41 -8.25 -3.81
C CYS A 220 20.27 -8.91 -5.18
N ASP A 221 20.45 -10.22 -5.22
CA ASP A 221 19.98 -11.02 -6.36
C ASP A 221 18.44 -10.93 -6.45
N PRO A 222 17.85 -10.72 -7.63
CA PRO A 222 16.40 -10.60 -7.80
C PRO A 222 15.59 -11.80 -7.29
N SER A 223 16.22 -12.96 -7.11
CA SER A 223 15.56 -14.13 -6.51
C SER A 223 15.08 -13.89 -5.07
N VAL A 224 15.64 -12.91 -4.36
CA VAL A 224 15.19 -12.57 -2.99
C VAL A 224 13.74 -12.07 -3.04
N ILE A 225 13.46 -11.07 -3.86
CA ILE A 225 12.09 -10.55 -4.05
C ILE A 225 11.17 -11.60 -4.69
N TYR A 226 11.65 -12.32 -5.71
CA TYR A 226 10.89 -13.39 -6.36
C TYR A 226 10.42 -14.47 -5.39
N ASN A 227 11.32 -14.96 -4.51
CA ASN A 227 10.99 -16.00 -3.54
C ASN A 227 10.02 -15.47 -2.49
N TRP A 228 10.28 -14.27 -1.93
CA TRP A 228 9.38 -13.62 -0.98
C TRP A 228 7.98 -13.40 -1.57
N ALA A 229 7.90 -12.85 -2.78
CA ALA A 229 6.63 -12.63 -3.48
C ALA A 229 5.87 -13.94 -3.73
N THR A 230 6.60 -15.01 -4.10
CA THR A 230 6.01 -16.34 -4.27
C THR A 230 5.42 -16.88 -2.98
N GLU A 231 6.15 -16.81 -1.86
CA GLU A 231 5.69 -17.30 -0.57
C GLU A 231 4.49 -16.52 -0.03
N ILE A 232 4.54 -15.18 -0.09
CA ILE A 232 3.47 -14.34 0.43
C ILE A 232 2.20 -14.43 -0.42
N SER A 233 2.33 -14.40 -1.74
CA SER A 233 1.17 -14.56 -2.63
C SER A 233 0.51 -15.93 -2.48
N GLN A 234 1.29 -17.00 -2.28
CA GLN A 234 0.75 -18.32 -1.93
C GLN A 234 0.02 -18.33 -0.58
N LEU A 235 0.56 -17.63 0.43
CA LEU A 235 -0.12 -17.47 1.72
C LEU A 235 -1.47 -16.78 1.52
N ILE A 236 -1.52 -15.67 0.80
CA ILE A 236 -2.75 -14.94 0.55
C ILE A 236 -3.75 -15.83 -0.21
N LYS A 237 -3.33 -16.53 -1.27
CA LYS A 237 -4.22 -17.43 -2.04
C LYS A 237 -4.73 -18.62 -1.21
N LYS A 238 -4.03 -19.05 -0.15
CA LYS A 238 -4.54 -20.04 0.81
C LYS A 238 -5.65 -19.47 1.70
N LEU A 239 -5.59 -18.19 2.06
CA LEU A 239 -6.56 -17.49 2.91
C LEU A 239 -7.78 -17.01 2.12
N ASP A 240 -7.53 -16.56 0.90
CA ASP A 240 -8.50 -15.95 0.00
C ASP A 240 -8.21 -16.35 -1.46
N ARG A 241 -9.06 -17.21 -2.00
CA ARG A 241 -8.92 -17.68 -3.39
C ARG A 241 -9.71 -16.83 -4.38
N LYS A 242 -10.45 -15.84 -3.91
CA LYS A 242 -11.38 -15.07 -4.73
C LYS A 242 -10.77 -13.79 -5.27
N HIS A 243 -10.10 -13.03 -4.39
CA HIS A 243 -9.52 -11.77 -4.78
C HIS A 243 -8.17 -11.95 -5.48
N MET A 244 -7.86 -10.99 -6.33
CA MET A 244 -6.59 -10.93 -7.03
C MET A 244 -5.44 -10.60 -6.07
N VAL A 245 -4.23 -10.96 -6.48
CA VAL A 245 -2.98 -10.66 -5.77
C VAL A 245 -1.98 -10.07 -6.74
N THR A 246 -1.28 -9.03 -6.33
CA THR A 246 -0.18 -8.40 -7.07
C THR A 246 1.00 -8.12 -6.17
N LEU A 247 2.17 -7.88 -6.76
CA LEU A 247 3.39 -7.60 -6.01
C LEU A 247 3.44 -6.13 -5.54
N GLY A 248 3.12 -5.17 -6.43
CA GLY A 248 3.26 -3.73 -6.17
C GLY A 248 4.67 -3.20 -6.47
N ASP A 249 5.42 -3.88 -7.34
CA ASP A 249 6.74 -3.41 -7.78
C ASP A 249 6.64 -2.33 -8.86
N GLU A 250 7.73 -1.58 -9.02
CA GLU A 250 7.82 -0.45 -9.96
C GLU A 250 8.09 -0.90 -11.39
N GLY A 251 8.22 -2.20 -11.61
CA GLY A 251 8.44 -2.75 -12.94
C GLY A 251 9.91 -2.75 -13.41
N TRP A 252 10.88 -2.68 -12.49
CA TRP A 252 12.30 -2.71 -12.83
C TRP A 252 12.65 -3.91 -13.73
N LEU A 253 13.42 -3.64 -14.77
CA LEU A 253 13.81 -4.64 -15.74
C LEU A 253 15.27 -5.06 -15.56
N CYS A 254 15.58 -6.25 -16.01
CA CYS A 254 16.92 -6.82 -15.97
C CYS A 254 17.40 -7.21 -17.37
N PRO A 255 18.71 -7.25 -17.63
CA PRO A 255 19.21 -7.79 -18.90
C PRO A 255 18.61 -9.17 -19.21
N PRO A 256 18.24 -9.46 -20.47
CA PRO A 256 18.56 -8.66 -21.69
C PRO A 256 17.56 -7.54 -22.02
N GLU A 257 16.59 -7.23 -21.17
CA GLU A 257 15.66 -6.14 -21.43
C GLU A 257 16.36 -4.77 -21.29
N GLY A 258 16.05 -3.84 -22.19
CA GLY A 258 16.51 -2.47 -22.18
C GLY A 258 17.98 -2.24 -22.55
N ASP A 259 18.54 -1.12 -22.14
CA ASP A 259 19.85 -0.61 -22.52
C ASP A 259 20.92 -0.69 -21.41
N GLY A 260 20.60 -1.31 -20.28
CA GLY A 260 21.48 -1.43 -19.13
C GLY A 260 21.61 -0.17 -18.27
N SER A 261 20.84 0.90 -18.53
CA SER A 261 20.73 2.05 -17.63
C SER A 261 19.93 1.71 -16.37
N TYR A 262 19.82 2.62 -15.41
CA TYR A 262 19.30 2.38 -14.08
C TYR A 262 18.00 1.56 -14.02
N ALA A 263 17.01 1.86 -14.87
CA ALA A 263 15.74 1.12 -14.88
C ALA A 263 15.87 -0.33 -15.42
N TYR A 264 17.05 -0.70 -15.97
CA TYR A 264 17.31 -1.96 -16.67
C TYR A 264 18.52 -2.75 -16.14
N ASP A 265 19.12 -2.31 -15.03
CA ASP A 265 20.41 -2.86 -14.56
C ASP A 265 20.29 -3.86 -13.40
N CYS A 266 19.06 -4.19 -12.95
CA CYS A 266 18.79 -5.04 -11.79
C CYS A 266 19.26 -4.50 -10.43
N SER A 267 19.80 -3.30 -10.33
CA SER A 267 20.42 -2.78 -9.11
C SER A 267 19.46 -2.68 -7.91
N GLU A 268 18.17 -2.55 -8.18
CA GLU A 268 17.12 -2.52 -7.15
C GLU A 268 16.69 -3.91 -6.67
N GLY A 269 17.27 -5.00 -7.19
CA GLY A 269 16.98 -6.38 -6.80
C GLY A 269 15.58 -6.85 -7.21
N VAL A 270 15.02 -6.26 -8.25
CA VAL A 270 13.70 -6.57 -8.82
C VAL A 270 13.86 -6.97 -10.27
N ASP A 271 13.16 -8.01 -10.69
CA ASP A 271 13.05 -8.46 -12.09
C ASP A 271 11.57 -8.64 -12.42
N PHE A 272 10.97 -7.59 -12.98
CA PHE A 272 9.55 -7.58 -13.31
C PHE A 272 9.13 -8.74 -14.21
N VAL A 273 9.98 -9.10 -15.20
CA VAL A 273 9.66 -10.19 -16.14
C VAL A 273 9.54 -11.52 -15.41
N LYS A 274 10.47 -11.82 -14.49
CA LYS A 274 10.42 -13.03 -13.66
C LYS A 274 9.26 -12.98 -12.67
N ASN A 275 9.07 -11.85 -12.00
CA ASN A 275 8.01 -11.67 -11.01
C ASN A 275 6.62 -11.86 -11.63
N LEU A 276 6.40 -11.32 -12.84
CA LEU A 276 5.14 -11.51 -13.58
C LEU A 276 4.87 -13.00 -13.90
N GLY A 277 5.92 -13.82 -13.97
CA GLY A 277 5.83 -15.28 -14.13
C GLY A 277 5.31 -16.04 -12.89
N ILE A 278 5.25 -15.44 -11.72
CA ILE A 278 4.74 -16.07 -10.49
C ILE A 278 3.26 -16.42 -10.66
N LYS A 279 2.90 -17.70 -10.50
CA LYS A 279 1.54 -18.19 -10.79
C LYS A 279 0.47 -17.65 -9.86
N THR A 280 0.84 -17.26 -8.64
CA THR A 280 -0.07 -16.75 -7.62
C THR A 280 -0.23 -15.23 -7.65
N LEU A 281 0.51 -14.53 -8.51
CA LEU A 281 0.27 -13.14 -8.88
C LEU A 281 -0.66 -13.11 -10.11
N ASP A 282 -1.77 -12.40 -10.01
CA ASP A 282 -2.79 -12.35 -11.06
C ASP A 282 -2.44 -11.34 -12.16
N TYR A 283 -1.72 -10.29 -11.80
CA TYR A 283 -1.30 -9.22 -12.71
C TYR A 283 0.00 -8.57 -12.23
N GLY A 284 0.66 -7.83 -13.11
CA GLY A 284 1.84 -7.03 -12.80
C GLY A 284 1.51 -5.56 -12.64
N THR A 285 2.36 -4.86 -11.90
CA THR A 285 2.32 -3.41 -11.69
C THR A 285 3.61 -2.78 -12.16
N PHE A 286 3.54 -1.52 -12.57
CA PHE A 286 4.73 -0.71 -12.75
C PHE A 286 4.42 0.75 -12.41
N HIS A 287 5.45 1.45 -11.97
CA HIS A 287 5.42 2.87 -11.61
C HIS A 287 6.30 3.67 -12.56
N MET A 288 6.21 4.98 -12.51
CA MET A 288 7.02 5.84 -13.35
C MET A 288 7.20 7.25 -12.81
N TYR A 289 8.42 7.55 -12.42
CA TYR A 289 8.87 8.87 -12.00
C TYR A 289 10.19 9.21 -12.73
N PRO A 290 10.14 9.53 -14.03
CA PRO A 290 11.33 9.62 -14.88
C PRO A 290 12.39 10.57 -14.34
N GLU A 291 11.98 11.73 -13.85
CA GLU A 291 12.92 12.75 -13.32
C GLU A 291 13.72 12.22 -12.12
N SER A 292 13.06 11.56 -11.17
CA SER A 292 13.74 11.00 -9.99
C SER A 292 14.66 9.82 -10.34
N TRP A 293 14.44 9.19 -11.51
CA TRP A 293 15.24 8.08 -12.02
C TRP A 293 16.34 8.53 -12.99
N GLY A 294 16.43 9.83 -13.29
CA GLY A 294 17.44 10.41 -14.19
C GLY A 294 17.09 10.32 -15.66
N TYR A 295 15.81 10.11 -16.00
CA TYR A 295 15.31 10.10 -17.38
C TYR A 295 14.52 11.36 -17.70
N ASN A 296 14.41 11.68 -18.99
CA ASN A 296 13.49 12.72 -19.46
C ASN A 296 12.04 12.20 -19.51
N TYR A 297 11.07 13.08 -19.51
CA TYR A 297 9.66 12.70 -19.50
C TYR A 297 9.20 11.93 -20.75
N THR A 298 9.85 12.14 -21.91
CA THR A 298 9.48 11.40 -23.13
C THR A 298 9.87 9.92 -23.09
N TRP A 299 10.90 9.56 -22.30
CA TRP A 299 11.29 8.17 -22.03
C TRP A 299 10.11 7.36 -21.44
N GLY A 300 9.25 8.00 -20.65
CA GLY A 300 8.12 7.34 -20.02
C GLY A 300 7.17 6.67 -21.03
N ASN A 301 7.03 7.22 -22.24
CA ASN A 301 6.20 6.59 -23.26
C ASN A 301 6.74 5.23 -23.71
N GLU A 302 8.08 5.09 -23.78
CA GLU A 302 8.70 3.81 -24.11
C GLU A 302 8.60 2.83 -22.96
N TRP A 303 8.77 3.28 -21.73
CA TRP A 303 8.55 2.48 -20.53
C TRP A 303 7.16 1.85 -20.49
N ILE A 304 6.13 2.62 -20.83
CA ILE A 304 4.74 2.15 -20.92
C ILE A 304 4.61 1.06 -22.01
N ARG A 305 5.19 1.28 -23.22
CA ARG A 305 5.12 0.30 -24.33
C ARG A 305 5.86 -1.00 -24.00
N GLN A 306 7.00 -0.92 -23.34
CA GLN A 306 7.78 -2.09 -22.92
C GLN A 306 6.99 -2.97 -21.94
N HIS A 307 6.33 -2.38 -20.95
CA HIS A 307 5.51 -3.12 -19.98
C HIS A 307 4.28 -3.74 -20.63
N ASP A 308 3.66 -3.07 -21.61
CA ASP A 308 2.58 -3.65 -22.41
C ASP A 308 3.07 -4.90 -23.20
N ALA A 309 4.24 -4.79 -23.84
CA ALA A 309 4.84 -5.88 -24.59
C ALA A 309 5.19 -7.08 -23.66
N ILE A 310 5.71 -6.82 -22.47
CA ILE A 310 6.01 -7.85 -21.47
C ILE A 310 4.72 -8.53 -21.01
N GLY A 311 3.68 -7.77 -20.71
CA GLY A 311 2.36 -8.30 -20.36
C GLY A 311 1.76 -9.15 -21.47
N ALA A 312 1.98 -8.75 -22.75
CA ALA A 312 1.57 -9.53 -23.91
C ALA A 312 2.28 -10.90 -23.98
N ARG A 313 3.59 -10.90 -23.77
CA ARG A 313 4.39 -12.15 -23.75
C ARG A 313 3.97 -13.08 -22.61
N ALA A 314 3.67 -12.50 -21.44
CA ALA A 314 3.25 -13.25 -20.25
C ALA A 314 1.76 -13.71 -20.29
N GLY A 315 0.93 -13.12 -21.16
CA GLY A 315 -0.51 -13.36 -21.21
C GLY A 315 -1.25 -12.86 -19.97
N LYS A 316 -0.68 -11.90 -19.23
CA LYS A 316 -1.24 -11.34 -18.01
C LYS A 316 -1.56 -9.84 -18.16
N PRO A 317 -2.55 -9.33 -17.41
CA PRO A 317 -2.74 -7.88 -17.32
C PRO A 317 -1.53 -7.22 -16.70
N VAL A 318 -1.24 -6.01 -17.16
CA VAL A 318 -0.29 -5.09 -16.52
C VAL A 318 -1.03 -3.79 -16.25
N LYS A 319 -0.82 -3.26 -15.06
CA LYS A 319 -1.39 -2.00 -14.58
C LYS A 319 -0.29 -0.96 -14.39
N PHE A 320 -0.45 0.19 -15.00
CA PHE A 320 0.36 1.37 -14.74
C PHE A 320 -0.11 1.99 -13.43
N GLU A 321 0.47 1.57 -12.33
CA GLU A 321 -0.08 1.74 -11.00
C GLU A 321 0.19 3.09 -10.39
N GLU A 322 1.33 3.69 -10.73
CA GLU A 322 1.68 5.04 -10.31
C GLU A 322 2.41 5.78 -11.41
N TYR A 323 2.05 7.03 -11.59
CA TYR A 323 2.83 8.00 -12.35
C TYR A 323 2.52 9.42 -11.88
N GLY A 324 3.51 10.27 -11.94
CA GLY A 324 3.41 11.68 -11.59
C GLY A 324 4.61 12.48 -12.08
N ALA A 325 4.41 13.78 -12.19
CA ALA A 325 5.45 14.75 -12.49
C ALA A 325 5.37 15.89 -11.47
N PRO A 326 6.50 16.43 -10.98
CA PRO A 326 6.48 17.46 -9.93
C PRO A 326 6.07 18.86 -10.45
N ILE A 327 5.94 19.01 -11.77
CA ILE A 327 5.62 20.27 -12.44
C ILE A 327 4.83 19.99 -13.72
N ASN A 328 4.04 20.98 -14.18
CA ASN A 328 3.37 20.94 -15.49
C ASN A 328 2.63 19.61 -15.74
N HIS A 329 1.82 19.18 -14.79
CA HIS A 329 1.16 17.87 -14.82
C HIS A 329 0.46 17.61 -16.15
N THR A 330 -0.31 18.57 -16.65
CA THR A 330 -1.08 18.40 -17.90
C THR A 330 -0.20 18.20 -19.13
N GLU A 331 0.92 18.92 -19.25
CA GLU A 331 1.83 18.81 -20.39
C GLU A 331 2.66 17.54 -20.35
N ILE A 332 2.93 16.99 -19.15
CA ILE A 332 3.80 15.83 -18.96
C ILE A 332 2.98 14.55 -18.86
N GLU A 333 1.98 14.50 -17.99
CA GLU A 333 1.23 13.27 -17.71
C GLU A 333 0.20 12.95 -18.80
N ARG A 334 -0.40 13.98 -19.44
CA ARG A 334 -1.35 13.73 -20.53
C ARG A 334 -0.76 12.95 -21.70
N PRO A 335 0.45 13.17 -22.19
CA PRO A 335 1.11 12.32 -23.18
C PRO A 335 1.20 10.85 -22.75
N TRP A 336 1.51 10.56 -21.48
CA TRP A 336 1.56 9.20 -20.95
C TRP A 336 0.18 8.52 -20.98
N GLN A 337 -0.85 9.23 -20.51
CA GLN A 337 -2.24 8.76 -20.61
C GLN A 337 -2.65 8.47 -22.06
N LEU A 338 -2.23 9.32 -23.01
CA LEU A 338 -2.52 9.11 -24.42
C LEU A 338 -1.78 7.89 -25.00
N THR A 339 -0.57 7.60 -24.54
CA THR A 339 0.17 6.38 -24.90
C THR A 339 -0.58 5.15 -24.37
N VAL A 340 -0.98 5.14 -23.11
CA VAL A 340 -1.83 4.06 -22.55
C VAL A 340 -3.11 3.89 -23.38
N LEU A 341 -3.79 4.99 -23.66
CA LEU A 341 -5.10 4.97 -24.32
C LEU A 341 -5.05 4.48 -25.78
N LYS A 342 -4.06 4.95 -26.55
CA LYS A 342 -4.05 4.83 -28.01
C LYS A 342 -3.09 3.75 -28.53
N GLU A 343 -1.99 3.49 -27.82
CA GLU A 343 -0.87 2.73 -28.35
C GLU A 343 -0.68 1.37 -27.67
N THR A 344 -1.29 1.15 -26.51
CA THR A 344 -1.07 -0.06 -25.72
C THR A 344 -2.37 -0.80 -25.38
N SER A 345 -2.23 -1.99 -24.81
CA SER A 345 -3.30 -2.76 -24.17
C SER A 345 -3.13 -2.81 -22.64
N ILE A 346 -2.40 -1.85 -22.07
CA ILE A 346 -2.34 -1.68 -20.60
C ILE A 346 -3.76 -1.62 -20.06
N ALA A 347 -4.05 -2.47 -19.09
CA ALA A 347 -5.43 -2.72 -18.65
C ALA A 347 -6.02 -1.57 -17.82
N ALA A 348 -5.15 -0.87 -17.08
CA ALA A 348 -5.51 0.27 -16.25
C ALA A 348 -4.30 1.17 -15.99
N ASP A 349 -4.57 2.45 -15.69
CA ASP A 349 -3.57 3.42 -15.25
C ASP A 349 -4.09 4.30 -14.12
N PHE A 350 -3.20 4.64 -13.17
CA PHE A 350 -3.53 5.36 -11.95
C PHE A 350 -2.59 6.54 -11.75
N ILE A 351 -3.14 7.75 -11.65
CA ILE A 351 -2.35 8.92 -11.27
C ILE A 351 -1.85 8.81 -9.82
N TRP A 352 -0.67 9.28 -9.55
CA TRP A 352 -0.19 9.60 -8.22
C TRP A 352 -0.18 11.11 -8.05
N GLN A 353 -1.09 11.70 -7.25
CA GLN A 353 -2.18 11.07 -6.52
C GLN A 353 -3.42 11.97 -6.51
N PHE A 354 -4.54 11.42 -6.04
CA PHE A 354 -5.76 12.17 -5.76
C PHE A 354 -5.54 13.15 -4.61
N GLY A 355 -5.85 14.43 -4.85
CA GLY A 355 -5.89 15.48 -3.85
C GLY A 355 -7.31 16.00 -3.64
N SER A 356 -7.62 16.41 -2.42
CA SER A 356 -8.89 17.06 -2.06
C SER A 356 -8.67 18.15 -1.02
N VAL A 357 -9.59 19.10 -0.95
CA VAL A 357 -9.69 20.05 0.16
C VAL A 357 -10.89 19.63 1.01
N LEU A 358 -10.60 19.21 2.24
CA LEU A 358 -11.58 18.68 3.17
C LEU A 358 -11.98 19.73 4.20
N PRO A 359 -13.22 19.72 4.73
CA PRO A 359 -13.73 20.77 5.62
C PRO A 359 -12.93 20.96 6.91
N GLU A 360 -12.55 19.88 7.58
CA GLU A 360 -11.83 19.92 8.87
C GLU A 360 -10.31 19.74 8.68
N SER A 361 -9.90 18.77 7.86
CA SER A 361 -8.49 18.47 7.62
C SER A 361 -7.80 19.44 6.65
N GLY A 362 -8.57 20.23 5.90
CA GLY A 362 -8.03 21.15 4.89
C GLY A 362 -7.48 20.41 3.67
N THR A 363 -6.39 20.93 3.10
CA THR A 363 -5.71 20.29 1.98
C THR A 363 -5.13 18.94 2.41
N THR A 364 -5.48 17.88 1.68
CA THR A 364 -5.01 16.54 2.00
C THR A 364 -3.48 16.41 1.85
N TRP A 365 -2.93 15.33 2.44
CA TRP A 365 -1.49 15.03 2.38
C TRP A 365 -1.04 14.84 0.93
N GLY A 366 -0.86 15.96 0.23
CA GLY A 366 -0.36 16.00 -1.11
C GLY A 366 1.17 16.11 -1.11
N ASP A 367 1.73 15.71 -2.21
CA ASP A 367 3.07 16.06 -2.63
C ASP A 367 3.00 16.90 -3.91
N VAL A 368 4.12 17.14 -4.53
CA VAL A 368 4.20 17.92 -5.77
C VAL A 368 3.51 17.24 -6.98
N ASN A 369 3.15 15.96 -6.86
CA ASN A 369 2.46 15.21 -7.91
C ASN A 369 0.93 15.12 -7.68
N SER A 370 0.41 15.77 -6.64
CA SER A 370 -1.02 15.68 -6.29
C SER A 370 -1.90 16.47 -7.26
N ILE A 371 -2.91 15.81 -7.81
CA ILE A 371 -3.92 16.41 -8.69
C ILE A 371 -5.20 16.62 -7.89
N TYR A 372 -5.56 17.88 -7.66
CA TYR A 372 -6.66 18.24 -6.74
C TYR A 372 -8.02 18.25 -7.43
N TYR A 373 -8.99 17.55 -6.84
CA TYR A 373 -10.39 17.55 -7.27
C TYR A 373 -10.94 18.96 -7.42
N GLY A 374 -11.62 19.24 -8.57
CA GLY A 374 -12.20 20.53 -8.88
C GLY A 374 -11.26 21.54 -9.54
N THR A 375 -10.00 21.16 -9.85
CA THR A 375 -9.08 22.01 -10.64
C THR A 375 -9.18 21.71 -12.14
N GLU A 376 -8.70 22.64 -12.98
CA GLU A 376 -8.68 22.45 -14.45
C GLU A 376 -7.80 21.25 -14.85
N GLU A 377 -6.68 21.03 -14.17
CA GLU A 377 -5.84 19.85 -14.43
C GLU A 377 -6.56 18.56 -14.09
N TYR A 378 -7.37 18.54 -13.00
CA TYR A 378 -8.18 17.39 -12.63
C TYR A 378 -9.29 17.11 -13.67
N GLU A 379 -9.88 18.13 -14.27
CA GLU A 379 -10.84 17.96 -15.37
C GLU A 379 -10.21 17.19 -16.53
N LEU A 380 -8.96 17.49 -16.87
CA LEU A 380 -8.25 16.83 -17.97
C LEU A 380 -7.70 15.45 -17.59
N LEU A 381 -6.96 15.37 -16.49
CA LEU A 381 -6.22 14.16 -16.09
C LEU A 381 -7.09 13.13 -15.33
N GLY A 382 -8.16 13.61 -14.68
CA GLY A 382 -9.16 12.81 -14.00
C GLY A 382 -10.39 12.53 -14.87
N PHE A 383 -11.37 13.42 -14.87
CA PHE A 383 -12.68 13.22 -15.50
C PHE A 383 -12.61 12.81 -16.97
N LYS A 384 -11.89 13.60 -17.79
CA LYS A 384 -11.78 13.33 -19.23
C LYS A 384 -11.07 11.99 -19.49
N HIS A 385 -9.97 11.73 -18.80
CA HIS A 385 -9.21 10.51 -18.99
C HIS A 385 -10.03 9.27 -18.60
N VAL A 386 -10.73 9.30 -17.48
CA VAL A 386 -11.66 8.23 -17.06
C VAL A 386 -12.71 7.96 -18.13
N ALA A 387 -13.31 9.03 -18.69
CA ALA A 387 -14.32 8.90 -19.74
C ALA A 387 -13.75 8.29 -21.03
N GLU A 388 -12.51 8.61 -21.39
CA GLU A 388 -11.81 8.05 -22.56
C GLU A 388 -11.45 6.57 -22.35
N MET A 389 -10.89 6.21 -21.19
CA MET A 389 -10.57 4.82 -20.86
C MET A 389 -11.80 3.92 -20.86
N ARG A 390 -12.95 4.39 -20.37
CA ARG A 390 -14.22 3.65 -20.44
C ARG A 390 -14.73 3.40 -21.87
N ARG A 391 -14.34 4.23 -22.84
CA ARG A 391 -14.71 4.08 -24.25
C ARG A 391 -13.73 3.22 -25.04
N LYS A 392 -12.54 2.96 -24.50
CA LYS A 392 -11.54 2.10 -25.11
C LYS A 392 -12.10 0.69 -25.24
N ARG A 393 -12.11 0.15 -26.46
CA ARG A 393 -12.71 -1.16 -26.74
C ARG A 393 -11.76 -2.28 -26.40
N VAL A 394 -12.23 -3.25 -25.64
CA VAL A 394 -11.55 -4.54 -25.47
C VAL A 394 -11.59 -5.28 -26.79
N ARG A 395 -10.43 -5.56 -27.37
CA ARG A 395 -10.32 -6.40 -28.56
C ARG A 395 -10.25 -7.85 -28.09
N HIS A 396 -11.24 -8.65 -28.50
CA HIS A 396 -11.18 -10.10 -28.33
C HIS A 396 -10.24 -10.65 -29.41
N HIS A 397 -9.08 -11.13 -28.99
CA HIS A 397 -8.14 -11.87 -29.87
C HIS A 397 -8.37 -13.36 -29.68
#